data_6fb89e1a0cb3b9550364de456269baa6
#
_entry.id   6fb89e1a0cb3b9550364de456269baa6
#
_cell.length_a   1.000
_cell.length_b   1.000
_cell.length_c   1.000
_cell.angle_alpha   90.00
_cell.angle_beta   90.00
_cell.angle_gamma   90.00
#
_symmetry.space_group_name_H-M   'P 1'
#
loop_
_entity.id
_entity.type
_entity.pdbx_description
1 polymer ?
#
loop_
_entity_poly.entity_id
_entity_poly.type
_entity_poly.pdbx_seq_one_letter_code
_entity_poly.pdbx_strand_id
1 'polypeptide(L)'
;PQDIADPESDFEEQFDEHEEETEDDVIGADEDPAPYTVTGSDDVGPLPEDDENKVRKFHVNGVAVGVFAQRVQYYDADGKLVTESFKDYTRKTLLKEYASLDDFTRKWQGAERKQAIIKELEQQGIIWEVLAEEVGKELDPFDMLCHVVYGQPPLTRKERAENVRKRNYFTKYSDAAQAVLNTLLDKYADAGVQEIESIQVLKLKPFDSMGTLPEIIKSGFGDRNGYNQAISELESEIYHLPPRSA
;
A
#
# COMPACT_ATOMS: atom_id res chain seq x y z
N PRO A 1 -31.85 -40.69 -10.53
CA PRO A 1 -31.03 -40.14 -9.50
C PRO A 1 -30.40 -38.89 -10.08
N GLN A 2 -30.82 -37.76 -9.54
CA GLN A 2 -30.25 -36.48 -9.85
C GLN A 2 -29.01 -36.33 -8.97
N ASP A 3 -27.85 -36.19 -9.59
CA ASP A 3 -26.61 -35.78 -8.91
C ASP A 3 -26.84 -34.39 -8.34
N ILE A 4 -26.89 -34.30 -7.03
CA ILE A 4 -26.91 -33.05 -6.31
C ILE A 4 -25.44 -32.60 -6.32
N ALA A 5 -25.13 -31.57 -7.14
CA ALA A 5 -23.83 -30.93 -7.14
C ALA A 5 -23.49 -30.47 -5.72
N ASP A 6 -22.30 -30.82 -5.25
CA ASP A 6 -21.81 -30.47 -3.94
C ASP A 6 -21.58 -28.93 -3.90
N PRO A 7 -22.28 -28.19 -3.05
CA PRO A 7 -22.15 -26.73 -3.00
C PRO A 7 -20.76 -26.25 -2.54
N GLU A 8 -19.90 -27.16 -2.02
CA GLU A 8 -18.54 -26.83 -1.64
C GLU A 8 -17.60 -26.80 -2.85
N SER A 9 -17.85 -27.64 -3.90
CA SER A 9 -16.98 -27.68 -5.09
C SER A 9 -17.14 -26.43 -5.95
N ASP A 10 -18.35 -25.91 -6.10
CA ASP A 10 -18.62 -24.66 -6.84
C ASP A 10 -18.05 -23.43 -6.13
N PHE A 11 -17.82 -23.53 -4.82
CA PHE A 11 -17.28 -22.42 -4.04
C PHE A 11 -15.76 -22.35 -4.10
N GLU A 12 -15.06 -23.48 -4.21
CA GLU A 12 -13.62 -23.56 -4.35
C GLU A 12 -13.15 -23.22 -5.78
N GLU A 13 -13.86 -23.65 -6.82
CA GLU A 13 -13.53 -23.34 -8.21
C GLU A 13 -13.61 -21.83 -8.54
N GLN A 14 -14.44 -21.04 -7.83
CA GLN A 14 -14.53 -19.60 -8.02
C GLN A 14 -13.38 -18.83 -7.36
N PHE A 15 -12.56 -19.48 -6.53
CA PHE A 15 -11.45 -18.82 -5.83
C PHE A 15 -10.08 -19.04 -6.47
N ASP A 16 -9.93 -20.06 -7.36
CA ASP A 16 -8.61 -20.44 -7.91
C ASP A 16 -8.28 -19.81 -9.28
N GLU A 17 -9.19 -19.08 -9.92
CA GLU A 17 -9.01 -18.65 -11.32
C GLU A 17 -8.27 -17.33 -11.56
N HIS A 18 -7.50 -16.79 -10.61
CA HIS A 18 -6.63 -15.63 -10.90
C HIS A 18 -5.33 -15.64 -10.08
N GLU A 19 -4.51 -16.68 -10.26
CA GLU A 19 -3.07 -16.55 -10.15
C GLU A 19 -2.48 -16.61 -11.57
N GLU A 20 -2.35 -15.47 -12.22
CA GLU A 20 -1.44 -15.35 -13.37
C GLU A 20 -0.01 -15.43 -12.80
N GLU A 21 0.58 -16.61 -12.98
CA GLU A 21 2.03 -16.76 -12.90
C GLU A 21 2.67 -15.87 -13.97
N THR A 22 3.29 -14.79 -13.55
CA THR A 22 4.23 -14.08 -14.40
C THR A 22 5.52 -14.88 -14.43
N GLU A 23 5.74 -15.60 -15.52
CA GLU A 23 7.01 -16.25 -15.84
C GLU A 23 8.13 -15.18 -15.82
N ASP A 24 9.15 -15.43 -15.00
CA ASP A 24 10.43 -14.75 -15.01
C ASP A 24 11.12 -14.96 -16.36
N ASP A 25 11.04 -13.98 -17.26
CA ASP A 25 11.92 -13.90 -18.41
C ASP A 25 13.31 -13.44 -17.95
N VAL A 26 14.17 -14.45 -17.76
CA VAL A 26 15.61 -14.28 -17.61
C VAL A 26 16.18 -13.77 -18.94
N ILE A 27 16.38 -12.46 -19.07
CA ILE A 27 17.16 -11.90 -20.16
C ILE A 27 18.61 -11.77 -19.69
N GLY A 28 19.45 -12.47 -20.47
CA GLY A 28 20.86 -12.71 -20.30
C GLY A 28 21.71 -11.48 -20.07
N ALA A 29 22.76 -11.73 -19.32
CA ALA A 29 23.96 -10.91 -19.23
C ALA A 29 24.59 -10.73 -20.63
N ASP A 30 24.97 -9.49 -20.94
CA ASP A 30 26.30 -9.26 -21.50
C ASP A 30 26.58 -7.75 -21.67
N GLU A 31 27.80 -7.46 -21.31
CA GLU A 31 28.74 -6.39 -21.63
C GLU A 31 29.03 -5.38 -20.52
N ASP A 32 30.09 -5.70 -19.76
CA ASP A 32 30.89 -4.80 -18.96
C ASP A 32 31.56 -3.72 -19.84
N PRO A 33 31.44 -2.42 -19.54
CA PRO A 33 32.37 -1.44 -20.03
C PRO A 33 33.65 -1.44 -19.15
N ALA A 34 34.79 -1.49 -19.82
CA ALA A 34 36.16 -1.58 -19.34
C ALA A 34 36.51 -0.69 -18.13
N PRO A 35 37.47 -1.11 -17.30
CA PRO A 35 37.79 -0.43 -16.05
C PRO A 35 38.58 0.84 -16.29
N TYR A 36 38.12 1.94 -15.67
CA TYR A 36 38.95 3.14 -15.49
C TYR A 36 40.04 2.84 -14.46
N THR A 37 41.28 2.80 -14.93
CA THR A 37 42.48 2.80 -14.06
C THR A 37 42.71 4.21 -13.55
N VAL A 38 42.43 4.45 -12.28
CA VAL A 38 42.96 5.62 -11.55
C VAL A 38 44.19 5.15 -10.79
N THR A 39 45.36 5.52 -11.28
CA THR A 39 46.63 5.42 -10.55
C THR A 39 46.76 6.58 -9.58
N GLY A 40 46.71 6.30 -8.29
CA GLY A 40 47.00 7.26 -7.24
C GLY A 40 46.92 6.55 -5.89
N SER A 41 48.11 6.15 -5.41
CA SER A 41 48.30 5.60 -4.09
C SER A 41 47.96 6.61 -3.00
N ASP A 42 47.19 6.19 -2.00
CA ASP A 42 47.60 6.31 -0.60
C ASP A 42 46.64 5.53 0.28
N ASP A 43 47.28 4.75 1.14
CA ASP A 43 46.79 3.89 2.19
C ASP A 43 45.71 4.58 3.06
N VAL A 44 44.41 4.23 2.83
CA VAL A 44 43.33 4.50 3.77
C VAL A 44 42.69 3.17 4.10
N GLY A 45 42.85 2.76 5.36
CA GLY A 45 42.27 1.54 5.88
C GLY A 45 40.76 1.42 5.64
N PRO A 46 40.19 0.22 5.80
CA PRO A 46 38.79 0.00 5.48
C PRO A 46 37.89 0.91 6.30
N LEU A 47 37.16 1.78 5.58
CA LEU A 47 36.09 2.60 6.16
C LEU A 47 34.99 1.64 6.64
N PRO A 48 34.35 1.92 7.80
CA PRO A 48 33.19 1.17 8.23
C PRO A 48 32.12 1.21 7.14
N GLU A 49 31.59 0.05 6.80
CA GLU A 49 30.44 -0.06 5.89
C GLU A 49 29.20 0.48 6.61
N ASP A 50 29.01 1.81 6.57
CA ASP A 50 27.75 2.42 6.94
C ASP A 50 26.74 2.13 5.81
N ASP A 51 25.77 1.27 6.13
CA ASP A 51 24.68 0.86 5.25
C ASP A 51 23.71 2.03 4.92
N GLU A 52 23.95 3.22 5.49
CA GLU A 52 23.18 4.44 5.26
C GLU A 52 23.47 5.15 3.93
N ASN A 53 24.46 4.68 3.14
CA ASN A 53 24.93 5.41 1.97
C ASN A 53 24.61 4.72 0.63
N LYS A 54 23.63 3.80 0.58
CA LYS A 54 23.20 3.16 -0.67
C LYS A 54 22.29 4.08 -1.47
N VAL A 55 22.80 4.62 -2.59
CA VAL A 55 21.99 5.31 -3.60
C VAL A 55 21.01 4.32 -4.20
N ARG A 56 19.72 4.47 -3.93
CA ARG A 56 18.65 3.72 -4.61
C ARG A 56 18.34 4.44 -5.93
N LYS A 57 18.50 3.74 -7.06
CA LYS A 57 18.23 4.29 -8.39
C LYS A 57 16.88 3.78 -8.91
N PHE A 58 16.07 4.69 -9.40
CA PHE A 58 14.76 4.41 -9.99
C PHE A 58 14.69 5.01 -11.38
N HIS A 59 13.85 4.46 -12.24
CA HIS A 59 13.51 5.06 -13.52
C HIS A 59 12.04 5.49 -13.48
N VAL A 60 11.82 6.78 -13.53
CA VAL A 60 10.48 7.37 -13.51
C VAL A 60 10.26 8.07 -14.85
N ASN A 61 9.30 7.58 -15.64
CA ASN A 61 9.00 8.13 -16.98
C ASN A 61 10.24 8.27 -17.89
N GLY A 62 11.17 7.30 -17.82
CA GLY A 62 12.41 7.31 -18.60
C GLY A 62 13.53 8.18 -18.03
N VAL A 63 13.33 8.84 -16.90
CA VAL A 63 14.36 9.64 -16.21
C VAL A 63 14.95 8.83 -15.05
N ALA A 64 16.28 8.76 -14.97
CA ALA A 64 16.96 8.14 -13.84
C ALA A 64 16.87 9.04 -12.61
N VAL A 65 16.31 8.51 -11.53
CA VAL A 65 16.16 9.19 -10.23
C VAL A 65 16.99 8.46 -9.20
N GLY A 66 17.96 9.14 -8.59
CA GLY A 66 18.76 8.61 -7.49
C GLY A 66 18.26 9.15 -6.15
N VAL A 67 17.98 8.26 -5.20
CA VAL A 67 17.66 8.65 -3.82
C VAL A 67 18.84 8.37 -2.92
N PHE A 68 19.30 9.41 -2.26
CA PHE A 68 20.45 9.40 -1.36
C PHE A 68 20.11 10.18 -0.09
N ALA A 69 20.15 9.53 1.06
CA ALA A 69 19.95 10.18 2.37
C ALA A 69 18.76 11.17 2.36
N GLN A 70 17.55 10.68 2.00
CA GLN A 70 16.30 11.46 1.91
C GLN A 70 16.33 12.60 0.86
N ARG A 71 17.31 12.61 -0.04
CA ARG A 71 17.41 13.53 -1.17
C ARG A 71 17.26 12.79 -2.49
N VAL A 72 16.64 13.45 -3.44
CA VAL A 72 16.43 12.96 -4.81
C VAL A 72 17.31 13.76 -5.75
N GLN A 73 18.00 13.06 -6.64
CA GLN A 73 18.75 13.66 -7.74
C GLN A 73 18.22 13.14 -9.06
N TYR A 74 17.88 14.04 -9.95
CA TYR A 74 17.41 13.72 -11.30
C TYR A 74 17.73 14.84 -12.27
N TYR A 75 17.71 14.54 -13.58
CA TYR A 75 17.81 15.56 -14.60
C TYR A 75 16.41 16.03 -15.00
N ASP A 76 16.19 17.33 -15.01
CA ASP A 76 14.94 17.91 -15.50
C ASP A 76 14.85 17.87 -17.04
N ALA A 77 13.75 18.38 -17.61
CA ALA A 77 13.50 18.39 -19.04
C ALA A 77 14.57 19.20 -19.84
N ASP A 78 15.24 20.14 -19.18
CA ASP A 78 16.29 20.98 -19.76
C ASP A 78 17.70 20.35 -19.59
N GLY A 79 17.77 19.13 -19.04
CA GLY A 79 19.02 18.42 -18.77
C GLY A 79 19.84 18.95 -17.59
N LYS A 80 19.23 19.75 -16.73
CA LYS A 80 19.87 20.27 -15.52
C LYS A 80 19.68 19.29 -14.35
N LEU A 81 20.78 19.04 -13.62
CA LEU A 81 20.74 18.23 -12.42
C LEU A 81 19.98 18.97 -11.29
N VAL A 82 18.90 18.39 -10.85
CA VAL A 82 18.09 18.87 -9.71
C VAL A 82 18.35 17.99 -8.50
N THR A 83 18.57 18.62 -7.35
CA THR A 83 18.67 17.95 -6.05
C THR A 83 17.66 18.58 -5.11
N GLU A 84 16.74 17.80 -4.60
CA GLU A 84 15.70 18.25 -3.67
C GLU A 84 15.42 17.21 -2.58
N SER A 85 14.67 17.58 -1.53
CA SER A 85 14.21 16.61 -0.53
C SER A 85 13.25 15.59 -1.15
N PHE A 86 13.24 14.36 -0.62
CA PHE A 86 12.29 13.34 -1.09
C PHE A 86 10.84 13.78 -0.87
N LYS A 87 10.59 14.50 0.20
CA LYS A 87 9.30 15.11 0.50
C LYS A 87 8.83 16.11 -0.56
N ASP A 88 9.72 17.02 -0.99
CA ASP A 88 9.39 17.99 -2.04
C ASP A 88 9.16 17.30 -3.39
N TYR A 89 9.97 16.28 -3.70
CA TYR A 89 9.77 15.45 -4.89
C TYR A 89 8.40 14.77 -4.87
N THR A 90 8.07 14.09 -3.77
CA THR A 90 6.77 13.44 -3.57
C THR A 90 5.63 14.42 -3.74
N ARG A 91 5.73 15.59 -3.09
CA ARG A 91 4.72 16.65 -3.19
C ARG A 91 4.53 17.14 -4.62
N LYS A 92 5.60 17.41 -5.35
CA LYS A 92 5.53 17.85 -6.74
C LYS A 92 4.95 16.77 -7.65
N THR A 93 5.33 15.51 -7.44
CA THR A 93 4.85 14.38 -8.23
C THR A 93 3.34 14.21 -8.05
N LEU A 94 2.86 14.17 -6.80
CA LEU A 94 1.44 14.02 -6.54
C LEU A 94 0.60 15.21 -7.02
N LEU A 95 1.07 16.44 -6.81
CA LEU A 95 0.31 17.64 -7.21
C LEU A 95 0.14 17.79 -8.73
N LYS A 96 1.00 17.15 -9.53
CA LYS A 96 0.81 17.07 -10.99
C LYS A 96 -0.42 16.23 -11.37
N GLU A 97 -0.70 15.20 -10.61
CA GLU A 97 -1.79 14.25 -10.89
C GLU A 97 -3.05 14.58 -10.09
N TYR A 98 -2.89 14.93 -8.81
CA TYR A 98 -3.97 15.24 -7.88
C TYR A 98 -3.80 16.67 -7.34
N ALA A 99 -4.41 17.63 -8.02
CA ALA A 99 -4.24 19.06 -7.70
C ALA A 99 -4.79 19.43 -6.31
N SER A 100 -5.71 18.64 -5.76
CA SER A 100 -6.32 18.87 -4.45
C SER A 100 -6.42 17.59 -3.61
N LEU A 101 -6.53 17.76 -2.28
CA LEU A 101 -6.81 16.66 -1.36
C LEU A 101 -8.12 15.93 -1.73
N ASP A 102 -9.13 16.67 -2.17
CA ASP A 102 -10.42 16.09 -2.54
C ASP A 102 -10.31 15.20 -3.78
N ASP A 103 -9.48 15.58 -4.77
CA ASP A 103 -9.19 14.75 -5.94
C ASP A 103 -8.46 13.47 -5.57
N PHE A 104 -7.43 13.59 -4.73
CA PHE A 104 -6.70 12.43 -4.22
C PHE A 104 -7.59 11.50 -3.39
N THR A 105 -8.36 12.06 -2.46
CA THR A 105 -9.28 11.27 -1.62
C THR A 105 -10.32 10.53 -2.46
N ARG A 106 -10.87 11.20 -3.48
CA ARG A 106 -11.85 10.59 -4.40
C ARG A 106 -11.24 9.43 -5.18
N LYS A 107 -10.02 9.58 -5.71
CA LYS A 107 -9.29 8.50 -6.38
C LYS A 107 -9.04 7.35 -5.43
N TRP A 108 -8.53 7.63 -4.21
CA TRP A 108 -8.24 6.63 -3.20
C TRP A 108 -9.50 5.84 -2.79
N GLN A 109 -10.58 6.54 -2.45
CA GLN A 109 -11.84 5.89 -2.05
C GLN A 109 -12.50 5.12 -3.21
N GLY A 110 -12.40 5.63 -4.44
CA GLY A 110 -12.97 5.01 -5.62
C GLY A 110 -12.19 3.82 -6.16
N ALA A 111 -10.98 3.56 -5.68
CA ALA A 111 -10.20 2.41 -6.11
C ALA A 111 -10.76 1.12 -5.50
N GLU A 112 -10.92 0.11 -6.34
CA GLU A 112 -11.34 -1.24 -5.93
C GLU A 112 -10.31 -1.86 -4.97
N ARG A 113 -9.02 -1.61 -5.24
CA ARG A 113 -7.90 -2.00 -4.36
C ARG A 113 -6.98 -0.82 -4.13
N LYS A 114 -6.71 -0.47 -2.88
CA LYS A 114 -5.78 0.61 -2.51
C LYS A 114 -4.35 0.26 -2.90
N GLN A 115 -4.02 -1.04 -2.87
CA GLN A 115 -2.74 -1.55 -3.32
C GLN A 115 -2.42 -1.19 -4.79
N ALA A 116 -3.43 -1.05 -5.65
CA ALA A 116 -3.22 -0.62 -7.03
C ALA A 116 -2.70 0.83 -7.09
N ILE A 117 -3.26 1.74 -6.27
CA ILE A 117 -2.77 3.12 -6.19
C ILE A 117 -1.36 3.15 -5.59
N ILE A 118 -1.10 2.36 -4.55
CA ILE A 118 0.21 2.27 -3.92
C ILE A 118 1.28 1.89 -4.97
N LYS A 119 1.02 0.84 -5.77
CA LYS A 119 1.91 0.41 -6.86
C LYS A 119 2.05 1.45 -7.97
N GLU A 120 0.97 2.13 -8.35
CA GLU A 120 1.00 3.22 -9.32
C GLU A 120 1.95 4.34 -8.87
N LEU A 121 1.88 4.71 -7.60
CA LEU A 121 2.73 5.74 -7.00
C LEU A 121 4.20 5.28 -6.85
N GLU A 122 4.44 4.01 -6.57
CA GLU A 122 5.79 3.42 -6.59
C GLU A 122 6.42 3.53 -7.97
N GLN A 123 5.66 3.27 -9.03
CA GLN A 123 6.13 3.44 -10.42
C GLN A 123 6.44 4.91 -10.76
N GLN A 124 5.82 5.86 -10.06
CA GLN A 124 6.11 7.28 -10.15
C GLN A 124 7.30 7.73 -9.28
N GLY A 125 7.95 6.78 -8.58
CA GLY A 125 9.13 7.03 -7.77
C GLY A 125 8.83 7.36 -6.31
N ILE A 126 7.64 7.08 -5.80
CA ILE A 126 7.34 7.19 -4.38
C ILE A 126 7.91 5.95 -3.66
N ILE A 127 8.72 6.17 -2.65
CA ILE A 127 9.36 5.11 -1.85
C ILE A 127 8.81 5.19 -0.44
N TRP A 128 7.96 4.23 -0.11
CA TRP A 128 7.20 4.24 1.15
C TRP A 128 8.10 4.15 2.37
N GLU A 129 9.19 3.39 2.29
CA GLU A 129 10.16 3.25 3.39
C GLU A 129 10.82 4.59 3.72
N VAL A 130 11.19 5.36 2.70
CA VAL A 130 11.81 6.68 2.90
C VAL A 130 10.81 7.67 3.48
N LEU A 131 9.55 7.65 3.00
CA LEU A 131 8.49 8.47 3.60
C LEU A 131 8.21 8.07 5.04
N ALA A 132 8.13 6.77 5.32
CA ALA A 132 7.86 6.26 6.65
C ALA A 132 8.97 6.62 7.66
N GLU A 133 10.23 6.65 7.22
CA GLU A 133 11.35 7.13 8.05
C GLU A 133 11.23 8.62 8.39
N GLU A 134 10.71 9.42 7.46
CA GLU A 134 10.58 10.87 7.65
C GLU A 134 9.33 11.27 8.47
N VAL A 135 8.19 10.62 8.20
CA VAL A 135 6.91 11.07 8.77
C VAL A 135 6.32 10.13 9.82
N GLY A 136 6.78 8.87 9.88
CA GLY A 136 6.38 7.87 10.87
C GLY A 136 5.93 6.54 10.27
N LYS A 137 6.50 5.46 10.77
CA LYS A 137 6.22 4.07 10.32
C LYS A 137 4.82 3.56 10.70
N GLU A 138 4.18 4.22 11.68
CA GLU A 138 2.83 3.88 12.15
C GLU A 138 1.72 4.44 11.25
N LEU A 139 2.08 5.28 10.27
CA LEU A 139 1.13 5.89 9.36
C LEU A 139 0.76 4.92 8.23
N ASP A 140 -0.46 5.09 7.72
CA ASP A 140 -0.88 4.46 6.48
C ASP A 140 -0.31 5.24 5.28
N PRO A 141 -0.04 4.63 4.13
CA PRO A 141 0.36 5.33 2.91
C PRO A 141 -0.53 6.53 2.57
N PHE A 142 -1.84 6.41 2.79
CA PHE A 142 -2.78 7.50 2.61
C PHE A 142 -2.45 8.71 3.49
N ASP A 143 -2.19 8.48 4.79
CA ASP A 143 -1.86 9.55 5.74
C ASP A 143 -0.50 10.17 5.49
N MET A 144 0.50 9.36 5.10
CA MET A 144 1.80 9.87 4.70
C MET A 144 1.66 10.88 3.57
N LEU A 145 0.88 10.56 2.53
CA LEU A 145 0.66 11.46 1.41
C LEU A 145 -0.21 12.66 1.78
N CYS A 146 -1.29 12.47 2.51
CA CYS A 146 -2.13 13.57 2.98
C CYS A 146 -1.34 14.57 3.81
N HIS A 147 -0.41 14.08 4.65
CA HIS A 147 0.47 14.94 5.44
C HIS A 147 1.51 15.66 4.59
N VAL A 148 2.27 14.92 3.78
CA VAL A 148 3.39 15.46 3.01
C VAL A 148 2.91 16.44 1.93
N VAL A 149 1.83 16.10 1.23
CA VAL A 149 1.38 16.84 0.05
C VAL A 149 0.43 17.96 0.40
N TYR A 150 -0.54 17.67 1.27
CA TYR A 150 -1.66 18.60 1.57
C TYR A 150 -1.59 19.18 2.98
N GLY A 151 -0.57 18.85 3.78
CA GLY A 151 -0.38 19.38 5.13
C GLY A 151 -1.45 18.94 6.13
N GLN A 152 -2.11 17.79 5.90
CA GLN A 152 -3.09 17.26 6.83
C GLN A 152 -2.41 16.73 8.10
N PRO A 153 -3.01 16.88 9.27
CA PRO A 153 -2.56 16.18 10.47
C PRO A 153 -2.61 14.66 10.21
N PRO A 154 -1.49 13.93 10.35
CA PRO A 154 -1.47 12.51 10.07
C PRO A 154 -2.16 11.73 11.19
N LEU A 155 -2.85 10.64 10.83
CA LEU A 155 -3.40 9.65 11.75
C LEU A 155 -2.63 8.34 11.60
N THR A 156 -2.29 7.73 12.72
CA THR A 156 -1.76 6.37 12.72
C THR A 156 -2.85 5.37 12.32
N ARG A 157 -2.44 4.20 11.82
CA ARG A 157 -3.37 3.10 11.51
C ARG A 157 -4.25 2.75 12.71
N LYS A 158 -3.67 2.74 13.92
CA LYS A 158 -4.40 2.49 15.17
C LYS A 158 -5.45 3.55 15.45
N GLU A 159 -5.11 4.84 15.32
CA GLU A 159 -6.06 5.93 15.50
C GLU A 159 -7.20 5.87 14.48
N ARG A 160 -6.92 5.52 13.23
CA ARG A 160 -7.96 5.30 12.22
C ARG A 160 -8.90 4.16 12.62
N ALA A 161 -8.34 3.02 13.01
CA ALA A 161 -9.12 1.88 13.49
C ALA A 161 -10.01 2.24 14.69
N GLU A 162 -9.46 2.96 15.67
CA GLU A 162 -10.23 3.44 16.83
C GLU A 162 -11.34 4.42 16.43
N ASN A 163 -11.09 5.31 15.49
CA ASN A 163 -12.08 6.25 14.99
C ASN A 163 -13.25 5.54 14.31
N VAL A 164 -13.00 4.45 13.56
CA VAL A 164 -14.07 3.59 13.02
C VAL A 164 -14.91 2.98 14.15
N ARG A 165 -14.27 2.43 15.19
CA ARG A 165 -14.97 1.85 16.35
C ARG A 165 -15.82 2.89 17.09
N LYS A 166 -15.29 4.09 17.32
CA LYS A 166 -16.00 5.20 18.01
C LYS A 166 -17.26 5.65 17.28
N ARG A 167 -17.30 5.51 15.94
CA ARG A 167 -18.49 5.84 15.16
C ARG A 167 -19.59 4.78 15.21
N ASN A 168 -19.33 3.66 15.91
CA ASN A 168 -20.29 2.54 16.04
C ASN A 168 -20.86 2.03 14.71
N TYR A 169 -20.07 2.11 13.64
CA TYR A 169 -20.50 1.82 12.29
C TYR A 169 -20.99 0.38 12.12
N PHE A 170 -20.42 -0.56 12.89
CA PHE A 170 -20.70 -1.99 12.75
C PHE A 170 -22.04 -2.43 13.33
N THR A 171 -22.76 -1.58 14.06
CA THR A 171 -24.04 -1.93 14.71
C THR A 171 -25.15 -2.37 13.74
N LYS A 172 -25.01 -2.05 12.45
CA LYS A 172 -25.93 -2.47 11.40
C LYS A 172 -25.73 -3.93 10.93
N TYR A 173 -24.60 -4.53 11.28
CA TYR A 173 -24.26 -5.91 10.89
C TYR A 173 -24.64 -6.90 11.98
N SER A 174 -24.78 -8.19 11.61
CA SER A 174 -24.96 -9.29 12.58
C SER A 174 -23.75 -9.41 13.52
N ASP A 175 -23.93 -10.03 14.68
CA ASP A 175 -22.84 -10.24 15.64
C ASP A 175 -21.65 -10.99 15.01
N ALA A 176 -21.94 -11.99 14.15
CA ALA A 176 -20.91 -12.72 13.41
C ALA A 176 -20.11 -11.80 12.46
N ALA A 177 -20.81 -10.96 11.69
CA ALA A 177 -20.14 -10.00 10.80
C ALA A 177 -19.37 -8.95 11.58
N GLN A 178 -19.90 -8.46 12.70
CA GLN A 178 -19.20 -7.51 13.58
C GLN A 178 -17.89 -8.11 14.11
N ALA A 179 -17.87 -9.37 14.52
CA ALA A 179 -16.67 -10.05 14.98
C ALA A 179 -15.60 -10.10 13.87
N VAL A 180 -16.00 -10.46 12.65
CA VAL A 180 -15.08 -10.48 11.48
C VAL A 180 -14.56 -9.08 11.17
N LEU A 181 -15.43 -8.08 11.05
CA LEU A 181 -15.04 -6.69 10.72
C LEU A 181 -14.11 -6.08 11.78
N ASN A 182 -14.35 -6.34 13.06
CA ASN A 182 -13.46 -5.89 14.13
C ASN A 182 -12.09 -6.56 14.04
N THR A 183 -12.04 -7.85 13.71
CA THR A 183 -10.77 -8.57 13.54
C THR A 183 -10.00 -8.09 12.31
N LEU A 184 -10.69 -7.79 11.20
CA LEU A 184 -10.08 -7.16 10.02
C LEU A 184 -9.53 -5.77 10.37
N LEU A 185 -10.25 -5.01 11.18
CA LEU A 185 -9.80 -3.69 11.64
C LEU A 185 -8.55 -3.77 12.54
N ASP A 186 -8.41 -4.85 13.33
CA ASP A 186 -7.17 -5.12 14.08
C ASP A 186 -6.02 -5.45 13.13
N LYS A 187 -6.24 -6.28 12.09
CA LYS A 187 -5.25 -6.56 11.05
C LYS A 187 -4.80 -5.29 10.33
N TYR A 188 -5.74 -4.43 9.96
CA TYR A 188 -5.42 -3.12 9.38
C TYR A 188 -4.57 -2.27 10.33
N ALA A 189 -4.93 -2.20 11.60
CA ALA A 189 -4.19 -1.40 12.60
C ALA A 189 -2.75 -1.87 12.79
N ASP A 190 -2.49 -3.16 12.63
CA ASP A 190 -1.17 -3.75 12.78
C ASP A 190 -0.30 -3.61 11.51
N ALA A 191 -0.85 -3.94 10.33
CA ALA A 191 -0.04 -4.09 9.11
C ALA A 191 -0.51 -3.26 7.91
N GLY A 192 -1.69 -2.63 7.96
CA GLY A 192 -2.19 -1.76 6.90
C GLY A 192 -3.24 -2.40 6.00
N VAL A 193 -3.68 -1.65 4.97
CA VAL A 193 -4.82 -2.00 4.12
C VAL A 193 -4.62 -3.28 3.31
N GLN A 194 -3.42 -3.59 2.92
CA GLN A 194 -3.07 -4.81 2.18
C GLN A 194 -3.52 -6.09 2.89
N GLU A 195 -3.57 -6.08 4.22
CA GLU A 195 -3.97 -7.23 5.03
C GLU A 195 -5.48 -7.49 4.99
N ILE A 196 -6.29 -6.55 4.52
CA ILE A 196 -7.75 -6.65 4.52
C ILE A 196 -8.36 -6.68 3.11
N GLU A 197 -7.61 -6.35 2.07
CA GLU A 197 -8.11 -6.32 0.68
C GLU A 197 -8.33 -7.72 0.09
N SER A 198 -7.63 -8.73 0.59
CA SER A 198 -7.76 -10.10 0.10
C SER A 198 -8.69 -10.92 0.98
N ILE A 199 -9.69 -11.57 0.37
CA ILE A 199 -10.58 -12.50 1.06
C ILE A 199 -9.82 -13.68 1.69
N GLN A 200 -8.60 -13.99 1.19
CA GLN A 200 -7.75 -15.06 1.73
C GLN A 200 -7.31 -14.77 3.17
N VAL A 201 -7.38 -13.53 3.63
CA VAL A 201 -7.13 -13.19 5.05
C VAL A 201 -8.02 -13.99 5.99
N LEU A 202 -9.25 -14.33 5.58
CA LEU A 202 -10.19 -15.12 6.37
C LEU A 202 -9.75 -16.58 6.60
N LYS A 203 -8.76 -17.07 5.83
CA LYS A 203 -8.13 -18.40 6.05
C LYS A 203 -7.01 -18.35 7.09
N LEU A 204 -6.62 -17.18 7.54
CA LEU A 204 -5.51 -16.97 8.46
C LEU A 204 -6.00 -16.76 9.89
N LYS A 205 -5.09 -16.93 10.86
CA LYS A 205 -5.40 -16.59 12.25
C LYS A 205 -5.68 -15.09 12.40
N PRO A 206 -6.63 -14.72 13.24
CA PRO A 206 -7.45 -15.55 14.14
C PRO A 206 -8.79 -16.01 13.55
N PHE A 207 -9.08 -15.80 12.27
CA PHE A 207 -10.37 -16.13 11.62
C PHE A 207 -10.66 -17.62 11.60
N ASP A 208 -9.64 -18.48 11.58
CA ASP A 208 -9.76 -19.94 11.66
C ASP A 208 -10.62 -20.43 12.85
N SER A 209 -10.62 -19.65 13.93
CA SER A 209 -11.47 -19.94 15.10
C SER A 209 -12.94 -19.56 14.90
N MET A 210 -13.27 -18.77 13.88
CA MET A 210 -14.64 -18.32 13.57
C MET A 210 -15.34 -19.27 12.59
N GLY A 211 -14.60 -20.20 11.97
CA GLY A 211 -15.10 -21.18 10.99
C GLY A 211 -14.29 -21.20 9.71
N THR A 212 -14.76 -21.99 8.75
CA THR A 212 -14.21 -22.00 7.39
C THR A 212 -14.60 -20.73 6.63
N LEU A 213 -13.85 -20.39 5.57
CA LEU A 213 -14.15 -19.23 4.73
C LEU A 213 -15.63 -19.18 4.26
N PRO A 214 -16.23 -20.27 3.71
CA PRO A 214 -17.64 -20.28 3.33
C PRO A 214 -18.59 -20.05 4.51
N GLU A 215 -18.30 -20.62 5.67
CA GLU A 215 -19.13 -20.45 6.87
C GLU A 215 -19.10 -19.01 7.38
N ILE A 216 -17.92 -18.38 7.44
CA ILE A 216 -17.75 -16.99 7.84
C ILE A 216 -18.55 -16.07 6.93
N ILE A 217 -18.45 -16.27 5.59
CA ILE A 217 -19.17 -15.43 4.63
C ILE A 217 -20.67 -15.64 4.76
N LYS A 218 -21.13 -16.90 4.80
CA LYS A 218 -22.56 -17.22 4.87
C LYS A 218 -23.20 -16.72 6.16
N SER A 219 -22.56 -16.93 7.29
CA SER A 219 -23.11 -16.54 8.61
C SER A 219 -23.04 -15.04 8.86
N GLY A 220 -21.95 -14.39 8.42
CA GLY A 220 -21.74 -12.96 8.64
C GLY A 220 -22.44 -12.09 7.60
N PHE A 221 -22.28 -12.42 6.33
CA PHE A 221 -22.58 -11.51 5.21
C PHE A 221 -23.62 -12.05 4.23
N GLY A 222 -24.05 -13.30 4.40
CA GLY A 222 -25.00 -13.96 3.52
C GLY A 222 -24.36 -14.56 2.27
N ASP A 223 -23.58 -13.78 1.54
CA ASP A 223 -22.85 -14.21 0.35
C ASP A 223 -21.57 -13.40 0.15
N ARG A 224 -20.82 -13.69 -0.93
CA ARG A 224 -19.58 -12.98 -1.28
C ARG A 224 -19.81 -11.50 -1.61
N ASN A 225 -20.94 -11.17 -2.23
CA ASN A 225 -21.25 -9.78 -2.57
C ASN A 225 -21.49 -8.97 -1.31
N GLY A 226 -22.21 -9.53 -0.33
CA GLY A 226 -22.40 -8.92 0.98
C GLY A 226 -21.09 -8.69 1.73
N TYR A 227 -20.16 -9.67 1.66
CA TYR A 227 -18.81 -9.50 2.21
C TYR A 227 -18.04 -8.38 1.49
N ASN A 228 -17.98 -8.40 0.16
CA ASN A 228 -17.27 -7.37 -0.62
C ASN A 228 -17.82 -5.97 -0.35
N GLN A 229 -19.16 -5.85 -0.23
CA GLN A 229 -19.78 -4.57 0.14
C GLN A 229 -19.35 -4.15 1.54
N ALA A 230 -19.33 -5.05 2.52
CA ALA A 230 -18.92 -4.74 3.88
C ALA A 230 -17.45 -4.30 3.96
N ILE A 231 -16.56 -4.91 3.16
CA ILE A 231 -15.15 -4.49 3.07
C ILE A 231 -15.03 -3.10 2.44
N SER A 232 -15.71 -2.84 1.33
CA SER A 232 -15.70 -1.52 0.69
C SER A 232 -16.20 -0.43 1.63
N GLU A 233 -17.23 -0.71 2.42
CA GLU A 233 -17.74 0.20 3.42
C GLU A 233 -16.76 0.38 4.60
N LEU A 234 -16.11 -0.71 5.06
CA LEU A 234 -15.07 -0.64 6.08
C LEU A 234 -13.91 0.26 5.62
N GLU A 235 -13.42 0.09 4.40
CA GLU A 235 -12.36 0.92 3.83
C GLU A 235 -12.80 2.39 3.72
N SER A 236 -14.03 2.65 3.30
CA SER A 236 -14.59 4.00 3.25
C SER A 236 -14.59 4.66 4.64
N GLU A 237 -14.92 3.90 5.68
CA GLU A 237 -14.88 4.38 7.06
C GLU A 237 -13.46 4.58 7.60
N ILE A 238 -12.52 3.71 7.23
CA ILE A 238 -11.10 3.86 7.58
C ILE A 238 -10.55 5.18 7.02
N TYR A 239 -10.80 5.46 5.73
CA TYR A 239 -10.28 6.64 5.03
C TYR A 239 -11.20 7.86 5.09
N HIS A 240 -12.18 7.84 5.98
CA HIS A 240 -12.99 9.02 6.23
C HIS A 240 -12.13 10.17 6.79
N LEU A 241 -12.19 11.32 6.12
CA LEU A 241 -11.57 12.54 6.63
C LEU A 241 -12.60 13.34 7.43
N PRO A 242 -12.26 13.80 8.63
CA PRO A 242 -13.17 14.67 9.38
C PRO A 242 -13.41 15.97 8.58
N PRO A 243 -14.60 16.57 8.70
CA PRO A 243 -14.87 17.85 8.07
C PRO A 243 -13.83 18.87 8.55
N ARG A 244 -13.30 19.65 7.60
CA ARG A 244 -12.33 20.71 7.91
C ARG A 244 -12.99 21.69 8.88
N SER A 245 -12.38 21.88 10.04
CA SER A 245 -12.74 22.99 10.92
C SER A 245 -12.46 24.29 10.16
N ALA A 246 -13.50 25.06 9.92
CA ALA A 246 -13.42 26.36 9.27
C ALA A 246 -12.69 27.38 10.16
#